data_01abc4dcf7034b5902a808a701897e61
#
_entry.id   01abc4dcf7034b5902a808a701897e61
#
_cell.length_a   1.000
_cell.length_b   1.000
_cell.length_c   1.000
_cell.angle_alpha   90.00
_cell.angle_beta   90.00
_cell.angle_gamma   90.00
#
_symmetry.space_group_name_H-M   'P 1'
#
loop_
_entity.id
_entity.type
_entity.pdbx_description
1 polymer ?
#
loop_
_entity_poly.entity_id
_entity_poly.type
_entity_poly.pdbx_seq_one_letter_code
_entity_poly.pdbx_strand_id
1 'polypeptide(L)'
;LGVPTVWDRLIRQCILQVLEPICEPKFHNHSYGFRPNRSTHHAVSRMVSLINLGKHYYCVDIDIKGFFDNVNHGKLMKQIWNLGIRDKRLLCIISKLLKCEIEGEGIPTKGTPQGGILSPLLSNIVLNELDWWISDQWETYMPRKGNSKGFAQYARQYTNLKDGYIGRYADDFKIMCRTYPEAQRYYHAVVDFLNNRLGLEISPEKSKVTNLK
;
A
#
# COMPACT_ATOMS: atom_id res chain seq x y z
N LEU A 1 -17.79 -8.16 -11.77
CA LEU A 1 -17.12 -7.05 -12.47
C LEU A 1 -18.16 -6.05 -12.94
N GLY A 2 -18.27 -4.89 -12.27
CA GLY A 2 -19.14 -3.81 -12.69
C GLY A 2 -18.53 -3.03 -13.87
N VAL A 3 -19.29 -2.86 -14.96
CA VAL A 3 -18.88 -2.03 -16.08
C VAL A 3 -19.48 -0.63 -15.90
N PRO A 4 -18.67 0.41 -15.61
CA PRO A 4 -19.21 1.76 -15.45
C PRO A 4 -19.70 2.30 -16.80
N THR A 5 -20.71 3.19 -16.74
CA THR A 5 -21.23 3.90 -17.91
C THR A 5 -20.16 4.76 -18.56
N VAL A 6 -20.37 5.17 -19.81
CA VAL A 6 -19.43 6.06 -20.53
C VAL A 6 -19.22 7.38 -19.77
N TRP A 7 -20.29 7.95 -19.23
CA TRP A 7 -20.23 9.18 -18.44
C TRP A 7 -19.45 9.01 -17.13
N ASP A 8 -19.66 7.90 -16.42
CA ASP A 8 -18.89 7.58 -15.21
C ASP A 8 -17.41 7.41 -15.52
N ARG A 9 -17.06 6.77 -16.64
CA ARG A 9 -15.68 6.62 -17.07
C ARG A 9 -15.03 7.97 -17.34
N LEU A 10 -15.74 8.87 -18.05
CA LEU A 10 -15.25 10.21 -18.34
C LEU A 10 -14.97 11.00 -17.05
N ILE A 11 -15.94 11.05 -16.13
CA ILE A 11 -15.79 11.76 -14.86
C ILE A 11 -14.63 11.17 -14.04
N ARG A 12 -14.54 9.85 -13.94
CA ARG A 12 -13.44 9.16 -13.21
C ARG A 12 -12.10 9.46 -13.86
N GLN A 13 -12.02 9.54 -15.19
CA GLN A 13 -10.79 9.90 -15.90
C GLN A 13 -10.36 11.34 -15.63
N CYS A 14 -11.31 12.29 -15.62
CA CYS A 14 -11.02 13.68 -15.26
C CYS A 14 -10.47 13.80 -13.83
N ILE A 15 -11.08 13.08 -12.88
CA ILE A 15 -10.60 13.04 -11.49
C ILE A 15 -9.21 12.42 -11.41
N LEU A 16 -8.96 11.31 -12.12
CA LEU A 16 -7.66 10.66 -12.14
C LEU A 16 -6.56 11.60 -12.63
N GLN A 17 -6.77 12.30 -13.74
CA GLN A 17 -5.80 13.24 -14.31
C GLN A 17 -5.42 14.38 -13.34
N VAL A 18 -6.32 14.77 -12.45
CA VAL A 18 -6.06 15.79 -11.43
C VAL A 18 -5.37 15.19 -10.20
N LEU A 19 -5.82 14.03 -9.74
CA LEU A 19 -5.33 13.42 -8.50
C LEU A 19 -3.98 12.74 -8.66
N GLU A 20 -3.73 12.09 -9.79
CA GLU A 20 -2.51 11.31 -10.02
C GLU A 20 -1.23 12.14 -9.81
N PRO A 21 -1.05 13.33 -10.44
CA PRO A 21 0.14 14.15 -10.24
C PRO A 21 0.28 14.69 -8.80
N ILE A 22 -0.82 14.80 -8.04
CA ILE A 22 -0.80 15.23 -6.65
C ILE A 22 -0.39 14.08 -5.71
N CYS A 23 -0.83 12.87 -6.00
CA CYS A 23 -0.58 11.68 -5.18
C CYS A 23 0.78 11.04 -5.48
N GLU A 24 1.19 11.01 -6.74
CA GLU A 24 2.38 10.30 -7.22
C GLU A 24 3.66 10.67 -6.43
N PRO A 25 3.98 11.94 -6.14
CA PRO A 25 5.17 12.30 -5.37
C PRO A 25 5.13 11.85 -3.90
N LYS A 26 3.96 11.46 -3.40
CA LYS A 26 3.74 11.07 -2.00
C LYS A 26 3.76 9.56 -1.78
N PHE A 27 3.72 8.80 -2.88
CA PHE A 27 3.80 7.36 -2.80
C PHE A 27 5.22 6.91 -2.50
N HIS A 28 5.32 5.84 -1.72
CA HIS A 28 6.60 5.24 -1.37
C HIS A 28 7.38 4.80 -2.61
N ASN A 29 8.71 4.94 -2.56
CA ASN A 29 9.58 4.66 -3.71
C ASN A 29 9.54 3.21 -4.17
N HIS A 30 9.23 2.27 -3.30
CA HIS A 30 9.19 0.83 -3.59
C HIS A 30 7.76 0.29 -3.78
N SER A 31 6.81 1.17 -4.12
CA SER A 31 5.51 0.84 -4.68
C SER A 31 5.56 1.00 -6.19
N TYR A 32 5.23 -0.05 -6.95
CA TYR A 32 5.47 -0.11 -8.40
C TYR A 32 4.20 -0.32 -9.22
N GLY A 33 3.16 -0.92 -8.67
CA GLY A 33 1.93 -1.23 -9.39
C GLY A 33 1.06 0.00 -9.66
N PHE A 34 0.49 0.06 -10.85
CA PHE A 34 -0.44 1.12 -11.26
C PHE A 34 0.12 2.55 -11.19
N ARG A 35 1.42 2.70 -11.37
CA ARG A 35 2.10 3.99 -11.33
C ARG A 35 2.77 4.30 -12.65
N PRO A 36 2.77 5.59 -13.09
CA PRO A 36 3.46 5.99 -14.31
C PRO A 36 4.97 5.71 -14.19
N ASN A 37 5.58 5.30 -15.30
CA ASN A 37 7.02 5.01 -15.41
C ASN A 37 7.54 3.92 -14.46
N ARG A 38 6.66 3.07 -13.90
CA ARG A 38 7.01 1.94 -13.05
C ARG A 38 6.43 0.65 -13.64
N SER A 39 7.12 -0.46 -13.39
CA SER A 39 6.76 -1.75 -13.98
C SER A 39 7.05 -2.90 -13.01
N THR A 40 6.54 -4.09 -13.35
CA THR A 40 6.86 -5.35 -12.66
C THR A 40 8.37 -5.63 -12.68
N HIS A 41 9.08 -5.27 -13.75
CA HIS A 41 10.53 -5.44 -13.84
C HIS A 41 11.28 -4.63 -12.77
N HIS A 42 10.83 -3.43 -12.46
CA HIS A 42 11.41 -2.64 -11.37
C HIS A 42 11.18 -3.29 -10.00
N ALA A 43 9.99 -3.85 -9.76
CA ALA A 43 9.69 -4.58 -8.53
C ALA A 43 10.57 -5.84 -8.39
N VAL A 44 10.66 -6.63 -9.45
CA VAL A 44 11.51 -7.83 -9.49
C VAL A 44 12.98 -7.48 -9.31
N SER A 45 13.48 -6.46 -10.02
CA SER A 45 14.87 -5.97 -9.87
C SER A 45 15.20 -5.58 -8.44
N ARG A 46 14.26 -4.91 -7.75
CA ARG A 46 14.39 -4.59 -6.32
C ARG A 46 14.56 -5.85 -5.47
N MET A 47 13.70 -6.86 -5.66
CA MET A 47 13.76 -8.11 -4.92
C MET A 47 15.08 -8.86 -5.19
N VAL A 48 15.46 -8.98 -6.45
CA VAL A 48 16.73 -9.63 -6.85
C VAL A 48 17.94 -8.93 -6.23
N SER A 49 17.94 -7.59 -6.20
CA SER A 49 19.00 -6.81 -5.55
C SER A 49 19.07 -7.09 -4.03
N LEU A 50 17.92 -7.14 -3.35
CA LEU A 50 17.87 -7.45 -1.92
C LEU A 50 18.38 -8.86 -1.61
N ILE A 51 18.06 -9.84 -2.46
CA ILE A 51 18.52 -11.23 -2.30
C ILE A 51 20.02 -11.34 -2.58
N ASN A 52 20.46 -10.89 -3.76
CA ASN A 52 21.84 -11.15 -4.23
C ASN A 52 22.87 -10.27 -3.54
N LEU A 53 22.60 -8.98 -3.40
CA LEU A 53 23.51 -8.01 -2.80
C LEU A 53 23.27 -7.87 -1.30
N GLY A 54 22.00 -7.75 -0.89
CA GLY A 54 21.61 -7.54 0.51
C GLY A 54 21.63 -8.80 1.38
N LYS A 55 21.66 -10.01 0.76
CA LYS A 55 21.60 -11.30 1.46
C LYS A 55 20.34 -11.49 2.31
N HIS A 56 19.21 -10.88 1.86
CA HIS A 56 17.92 -11.00 2.51
C HIS A 56 17.17 -12.23 1.93
N TYR A 57 17.31 -13.37 2.58
CA TYR A 57 16.80 -14.64 2.07
C TYR A 57 15.45 -15.04 2.63
N TYR A 58 14.95 -14.33 3.63
CA TYR A 58 13.62 -14.59 4.20
C TYR A 58 12.62 -13.59 3.64
N CYS A 59 11.61 -14.12 2.94
CA CYS A 59 10.55 -13.37 2.32
C CYS A 59 9.26 -13.51 3.14
N VAL A 60 8.75 -12.41 3.65
CA VAL A 60 7.41 -12.32 4.22
C VAL A 60 6.45 -12.01 3.07
N ASP A 61 5.59 -12.95 2.76
CA ASP A 61 4.59 -12.90 1.70
C ASP A 61 3.21 -12.86 2.35
N ILE A 62 2.46 -11.78 2.16
CA ILE A 62 1.14 -11.59 2.76
C ILE A 62 0.15 -11.24 1.68
N ASP A 63 -0.91 -12.05 1.57
CA ASP A 63 -2.04 -11.85 0.66
C ASP A 63 -3.21 -11.22 1.43
N ILE A 64 -3.70 -10.08 0.95
CA ILE A 64 -4.85 -9.38 1.53
C ILE A 64 -6.12 -9.99 0.95
N LYS A 65 -7.00 -10.49 1.82
CA LYS A 65 -8.25 -11.13 1.42
C LYS A 65 -9.20 -10.15 0.74
N GLY A 66 -9.46 -10.36 -0.56
CA GLY A 66 -10.41 -9.55 -1.32
C GLY A 66 -10.16 -8.05 -1.18
N PHE A 67 -8.91 -7.60 -1.39
CA PHE A 67 -8.46 -6.24 -1.09
C PHE A 67 -9.43 -5.17 -1.62
N PHE A 68 -9.73 -5.20 -2.93
CA PHE A 68 -10.58 -4.19 -3.57
C PHE A 68 -11.99 -4.14 -3.00
N ASP A 69 -12.53 -5.27 -2.56
CA ASP A 69 -13.89 -5.40 -2.04
C ASP A 69 -14.01 -5.00 -0.56
N ASN A 70 -12.86 -4.92 0.15
CA ASN A 70 -12.82 -4.67 1.58
C ASN A 70 -12.29 -3.29 1.99
N VAL A 71 -11.95 -2.43 1.04
CA VAL A 71 -11.48 -1.07 1.32
C VAL A 71 -12.56 -0.28 2.07
N ASN A 72 -12.24 0.21 3.27
CA ASN A 72 -13.15 1.02 4.07
C ASN A 72 -13.21 2.46 3.52
N HIS A 73 -14.40 2.89 3.06
CA HIS A 73 -14.61 4.22 2.48
C HIS A 73 -14.22 5.36 3.43
N GLY A 74 -14.57 5.25 4.73
CA GLY A 74 -14.27 6.29 5.71
C GLY A 74 -12.77 6.44 5.96
N LYS A 75 -12.01 5.31 6.02
CA LYS A 75 -10.56 5.33 6.15
C LYS A 75 -9.90 5.90 4.89
N LEU A 76 -10.31 5.47 3.70
CA LEU A 76 -9.84 5.98 2.42
C LEU A 76 -10.02 7.50 2.32
N MET A 77 -11.20 8.03 2.67
CA MET A 77 -11.46 9.48 2.63
C MET A 77 -10.54 10.25 3.57
N LYS A 78 -10.23 9.71 4.77
CA LYS A 78 -9.26 10.30 5.69
C LYS A 78 -7.84 10.26 5.13
N GLN A 79 -7.45 9.20 4.45
CA GLN A 79 -6.14 9.08 3.81
C GLN A 79 -5.99 10.07 2.66
N ILE A 80 -7.01 10.25 1.81
CA ILE A 80 -7.03 11.27 0.75
C ILE A 80 -6.86 12.68 1.36
N TRP A 81 -7.58 12.97 2.44
CA TRP A 81 -7.43 14.24 3.17
C TRP A 81 -6.01 14.45 3.71
N ASN A 82 -5.41 13.42 4.29
CA ASN A 82 -4.05 13.47 4.84
C ASN A 82 -2.98 13.64 3.76
N LEU A 83 -3.24 13.17 2.54
CA LEU A 83 -2.41 13.46 1.37
C LEU A 83 -2.50 14.91 0.91
N GLY A 84 -3.32 15.75 1.58
CA GLY A 84 -3.45 17.18 1.29
C GLY A 84 -4.54 17.54 0.28
N ILE A 85 -5.36 16.58 -0.13
CA ILE A 85 -6.52 16.80 -0.99
C ILE A 85 -7.69 17.21 -0.09
N ARG A 86 -7.90 18.53 0.06
CA ARG A 86 -8.85 19.10 1.04
C ARG A 86 -10.06 19.79 0.41
N ASP A 87 -10.23 19.70 -0.91
CA ASP A 87 -11.42 20.21 -1.58
C ASP A 87 -12.64 19.34 -1.21
N LYS A 88 -13.56 19.93 -0.45
CA LYS A 88 -14.75 19.24 0.05
C LYS A 88 -15.68 18.81 -1.08
N ARG A 89 -15.74 19.56 -2.19
CA ARG A 89 -16.58 19.22 -3.37
C ARG A 89 -16.02 17.99 -4.05
N LEU A 90 -14.71 17.96 -4.32
CA LEU A 90 -14.04 16.79 -4.90
C LEU A 90 -14.19 15.55 -4.00
N LEU A 91 -13.99 15.70 -2.71
CA LEU A 91 -14.18 14.59 -1.75
C LEU A 91 -15.60 14.07 -1.74
N CYS A 92 -16.59 14.96 -1.84
CA CYS A 92 -18.00 14.57 -1.95
C CYS A 92 -18.25 13.76 -3.24
N ILE A 93 -17.67 14.18 -4.38
CA ILE A 93 -17.79 13.46 -5.65
C ILE A 93 -17.15 12.07 -5.53
N ILE A 94 -15.94 11.96 -4.99
CA ILE A 94 -15.27 10.66 -4.79
C ILE A 94 -16.11 9.76 -3.89
N SER A 95 -16.65 10.29 -2.80
CA SER A 95 -17.53 9.54 -1.89
C SER A 95 -18.80 9.03 -2.59
N LYS A 96 -19.41 9.83 -3.46
CA LYS A 96 -20.56 9.42 -4.27
C LYS A 96 -20.19 8.33 -5.27
N LEU A 97 -19.04 8.45 -5.93
CA LEU A 97 -18.55 7.44 -6.88
C LEU A 97 -18.25 6.08 -6.22
N LEU A 98 -17.78 6.10 -4.96
CA LEU A 98 -17.57 4.88 -4.18
C LEU A 98 -18.90 4.22 -3.74
N LYS A 99 -19.97 4.99 -3.64
CA LYS A 99 -21.31 4.56 -3.22
C LYS A 99 -22.29 4.45 -4.39
N CYS A 100 -21.81 4.47 -5.63
CA CYS A 100 -22.67 4.22 -6.78
C CYS A 100 -23.32 2.84 -6.65
N GLU A 101 -24.59 2.79 -6.90
CA GLU A 101 -25.36 1.55 -6.91
C GLU A 101 -24.81 0.59 -7.97
N ILE A 102 -24.66 -0.66 -7.58
CA ILE A 102 -24.23 -1.74 -8.47
C ILE A 102 -25.46 -2.58 -8.76
N GLU A 103 -25.77 -2.76 -10.05
CA GLU A 103 -26.93 -3.55 -10.48
C GLU A 103 -26.85 -4.97 -9.90
N GLY A 104 -27.87 -5.38 -9.17
CA GLY A 104 -27.96 -6.67 -8.50
C GLY A 104 -27.29 -6.76 -7.11
N GLU A 105 -26.48 -5.77 -6.70
CA GLU A 105 -25.77 -5.77 -5.39
C GLU A 105 -26.20 -4.59 -4.49
N GLY A 106 -26.80 -3.53 -5.07
CA GLY A 106 -27.22 -2.33 -4.35
C GLY A 106 -26.06 -1.36 -4.08
N ILE A 107 -26.19 -0.56 -3.00
CA ILE A 107 -25.21 0.48 -2.66
C ILE A 107 -24.09 -0.13 -1.80
N PRO A 108 -22.84 -0.12 -2.27
CA PRO A 108 -21.71 -0.68 -1.53
C PRO A 108 -21.37 0.16 -0.30
N THR A 109 -21.16 -0.49 0.84
CA THR A 109 -20.72 0.15 2.10
C THR A 109 -19.21 0.20 2.23
N LYS A 110 -18.48 -0.64 1.47
CA LYS A 110 -17.03 -0.77 1.42
C LYS A 110 -16.62 -1.18 0.00
N GLY A 111 -15.33 -1.18 -0.24
CA GLY A 111 -14.75 -1.60 -1.51
C GLY A 111 -14.57 -0.48 -2.52
N THR A 112 -13.76 -0.76 -3.53
CA THR A 112 -13.59 0.07 -4.73
C THR A 112 -14.04 -0.74 -5.93
N PRO A 113 -14.84 -0.17 -6.85
CA PRO A 113 -15.37 -0.92 -7.99
C PRO A 113 -14.25 -1.57 -8.81
N GLN A 114 -14.25 -2.90 -8.91
CA GLN A 114 -13.30 -3.63 -9.74
C GLN A 114 -13.52 -3.27 -11.23
N GLY A 115 -12.42 -2.88 -11.91
CA GLY A 115 -12.47 -2.37 -13.29
C GLY A 115 -12.73 -0.86 -13.41
N GLY A 116 -12.91 -0.15 -12.30
CA GLY A 116 -13.00 1.31 -12.31
C GLY A 116 -11.63 1.97 -12.57
N ILE A 117 -11.61 2.98 -13.45
CA ILE A 117 -10.38 3.72 -13.83
C ILE A 117 -9.66 4.33 -12.62
N LEU A 118 -10.42 4.76 -11.60
CA LEU A 118 -9.88 5.40 -10.40
C LEU A 118 -9.41 4.39 -9.34
N SER A 119 -9.89 3.15 -9.39
CA SER A 119 -9.62 2.14 -8.36
C SER A 119 -8.14 1.83 -8.13
N PRO A 120 -7.27 1.76 -9.16
CA PRO A 120 -5.83 1.58 -8.97
C PRO A 120 -5.17 2.70 -8.18
N LEU A 121 -5.52 3.96 -8.43
CA LEU A 121 -5.01 5.10 -7.67
C LEU A 121 -5.47 5.05 -6.21
N LEU A 122 -6.77 4.77 -5.97
CA LEU A 122 -7.32 4.65 -4.63
C LEU A 122 -6.69 3.49 -3.84
N SER A 123 -6.42 2.37 -4.51
CA SER A 123 -5.68 1.24 -3.98
C SER A 123 -4.29 1.65 -3.48
N ASN A 124 -3.55 2.38 -4.32
CA ASN A 124 -2.24 2.89 -3.94
C ASN A 124 -2.32 3.88 -2.76
N ILE A 125 -3.35 4.70 -2.67
CA ILE A 125 -3.56 5.62 -1.53
C ILE A 125 -3.75 4.82 -0.24
N VAL A 126 -4.57 3.76 -0.25
CA VAL A 126 -4.83 2.91 0.92
C VAL A 126 -3.55 2.25 1.43
N LEU A 127 -2.79 1.62 0.53
CA LEU A 127 -1.60 0.86 0.90
C LEU A 127 -0.34 1.71 1.08
N ASN A 128 -0.34 2.97 0.66
CA ASN A 128 0.78 3.88 0.88
C ASN A 128 1.09 4.08 2.38
N GLU A 129 0.08 4.03 3.23
CA GLU A 129 0.26 4.12 4.68
C GLU A 129 1.02 2.91 5.22
N LEU A 130 0.75 1.71 4.69
CA LEU A 130 1.49 0.50 5.00
C LEU A 130 2.93 0.56 4.50
N ASP A 131 3.13 1.02 3.26
CA ASP A 131 4.46 1.12 2.65
C ASP A 131 5.40 2.00 3.49
N TRP A 132 4.94 3.21 3.84
CA TRP A 132 5.69 4.13 4.69
C TRP A 132 5.87 3.60 6.10
N TRP A 133 4.84 2.99 6.70
CA TRP A 133 4.95 2.43 8.04
C TRP A 133 6.01 1.33 8.12
N ILE A 134 6.07 0.40 7.13
CA ILE A 134 7.10 -0.65 7.09
C ILE A 134 8.48 -0.04 6.88
N SER A 135 8.62 0.88 5.93
CA SER A 135 9.89 1.50 5.60
C SER A 135 10.44 2.33 6.77
N ASP A 136 9.57 3.03 7.50
CA ASP A 136 9.93 3.84 8.66
C ASP A 136 10.38 3.00 9.88
N GLN A 137 10.15 1.69 9.89
CA GLN A 137 10.71 0.83 10.93
C GLN A 137 12.23 0.65 10.77
N TRP A 138 12.73 0.67 9.51
CA TRP A 138 14.13 0.39 9.22
C TRP A 138 14.72 1.22 8.09
N GLU A 139 14.22 1.11 6.88
CA GLU A 139 14.87 1.64 5.66
C GLU A 139 14.93 3.18 5.66
N THR A 140 13.81 3.84 5.96
CA THR A 140 13.69 5.30 6.00
C THR A 140 13.62 5.85 7.43
N TYR A 141 13.92 5.01 8.43
CA TYR A 141 13.84 5.40 9.83
C TYR A 141 14.62 6.68 10.12
N MET A 142 13.94 7.67 10.65
CA MET A 142 14.51 8.92 11.11
C MET A 142 14.03 9.20 12.55
N PRO A 143 14.94 9.34 13.51
CA PRO A 143 14.54 9.64 14.87
C PRO A 143 13.93 11.06 14.96
N ARG A 144 12.94 11.21 15.84
CA ARG A 144 12.24 12.50 16.05
C ARG A 144 13.16 13.61 16.55
N LYS A 145 14.28 13.29 17.19
CA LYS A 145 15.29 14.23 17.70
C LYS A 145 16.65 13.84 17.11
N GLY A 146 17.31 14.80 16.46
CA GLY A 146 18.63 14.64 15.87
C GLY A 146 18.58 14.31 14.38
N ASN A 147 18.95 15.27 13.53
CA ASN A 147 18.84 15.19 12.08
C ASN A 147 20.11 14.63 11.39
N SER A 148 21.06 14.04 12.14
CA SER A 148 22.26 13.50 11.51
C SER A 148 22.05 12.05 11.07
N LYS A 149 22.57 11.71 9.88
CA LYS A 149 22.52 10.31 9.36
C LYS A 149 23.19 9.32 10.33
N GLY A 150 24.24 9.74 11.02
CA GLY A 150 24.93 8.90 12.03
C GLY A 150 24.04 8.59 13.23
N PHE A 151 23.27 9.56 13.72
CA PHE A 151 22.34 9.34 14.83
C PHE A 151 21.16 8.45 14.39
N ALA A 152 20.67 8.59 13.17
CA ALA A 152 19.64 7.70 12.63
C ALA A 152 20.12 6.25 12.55
N GLN A 153 21.35 6.02 12.10
CA GLN A 153 21.96 4.69 12.04
C GLN A 153 22.10 4.06 13.42
N TYR A 154 22.53 4.85 14.42
CA TYR A 154 22.62 4.40 15.80
C TYR A 154 21.25 4.07 16.38
N ALA A 155 20.27 4.94 16.18
CA ALA A 155 18.92 4.76 16.71
C ALA A 155 18.17 3.54 16.12
N ARG A 156 18.45 3.16 14.86
CA ARG A 156 17.91 1.93 14.25
C ARG A 156 18.20 0.67 15.05
N GLN A 157 19.31 0.60 15.77
CA GLN A 157 19.68 -0.57 16.57
C GLN A 157 18.69 -0.85 17.71
N TYR A 158 17.91 0.18 18.10
CA TYR A 158 16.92 0.09 19.18
C TYR A 158 15.48 -0.04 18.68
N THR A 159 15.26 -0.13 17.36
CA THR A 159 13.90 -0.39 16.82
C THR A 159 13.50 -1.84 17.08
N ASN A 160 12.20 -2.08 17.24
CA ASN A 160 11.67 -3.43 17.46
C ASN A 160 11.67 -4.28 16.18
N LEU A 161 11.47 -3.64 15.03
CA LEU A 161 11.49 -4.26 13.71
C LEU A 161 12.77 -3.85 13.00
N LYS A 162 13.60 -4.82 12.63
CA LYS A 162 14.93 -4.60 12.07
C LYS A 162 15.07 -5.26 10.71
N ASP A 163 15.89 -4.66 9.86
CA ASP A 163 16.39 -5.23 8.61
C ASP A 163 15.30 -5.77 7.68
N GLY A 164 14.18 -5.02 7.59
CA GLY A 164 13.06 -5.31 6.70
C GLY A 164 12.95 -4.29 5.57
N TYR A 165 12.80 -4.77 4.34
CA TYR A 165 12.72 -3.97 3.13
C TYR A 165 11.50 -4.36 2.32
N ILE A 166 10.60 -3.40 2.11
CA ILE A 166 9.38 -3.63 1.34
C ILE A 166 9.59 -3.47 -0.16
N GLY A 167 8.83 -4.24 -0.94
CA GLY A 167 8.55 -3.98 -2.33
C GLY A 167 7.12 -4.41 -2.64
N ARG A 168 6.34 -3.53 -3.26
CA ARG A 168 4.93 -3.76 -3.55
C ARG A 168 4.61 -3.53 -5.02
N TYR A 169 3.77 -4.43 -5.56
CA TYR A 169 3.14 -4.28 -6.85
C TYR A 169 1.63 -4.46 -6.70
N ALA A 170 0.87 -3.37 -6.79
CA ALA A 170 -0.56 -3.33 -6.49
C ALA A 170 -0.86 -3.76 -5.04
N ASP A 171 -1.64 -4.81 -4.84
CA ASP A 171 -1.97 -5.44 -3.56
C ASP A 171 -0.99 -6.55 -3.15
N ASP A 172 -0.15 -7.02 -4.07
CA ASP A 172 0.91 -7.99 -3.80
C ASP A 172 2.16 -7.26 -3.25
N PHE A 173 2.54 -7.56 -2.03
CA PHE A 173 3.74 -6.99 -1.41
C PHE A 173 4.55 -8.03 -0.68
N LYS A 174 5.86 -7.79 -0.66
CA LYS A 174 6.82 -8.67 0.00
C LYS A 174 7.77 -7.86 0.87
N ILE A 175 8.13 -8.41 2.01
CA ILE A 175 9.12 -7.82 2.89
C ILE A 175 10.30 -8.78 2.98
N MET A 176 11.47 -8.29 2.61
CA MET A 176 12.70 -9.06 2.60
C MET A 176 13.49 -8.82 3.89
N CYS A 177 13.86 -9.91 4.59
CA CYS A 177 14.60 -9.92 5.84
C CYS A 177 15.82 -10.83 5.75
N ARG A 178 16.83 -10.60 6.60
CA ARG A 178 18.03 -11.46 6.65
C ARG A 178 17.82 -12.70 7.49
N THR A 179 17.05 -12.59 8.56
CA THR A 179 16.87 -13.70 9.53
C THR A 179 15.40 -14.09 9.65
N TYR A 180 15.17 -15.35 9.96
CA TYR A 180 13.82 -15.87 10.18
C TYR A 180 13.08 -15.19 11.35
N PRO A 181 13.72 -14.95 12.52
CA PRO A 181 13.05 -14.25 13.62
C PRO A 181 12.58 -12.85 13.26
N GLU A 182 13.34 -12.10 12.46
CA GLU A 182 12.93 -10.77 11.99
C GLU A 182 11.76 -10.87 11.02
N ALA A 183 11.80 -11.81 10.09
CA ALA A 183 10.69 -12.06 9.17
C ALA A 183 9.38 -12.41 9.91
N GLN A 184 9.44 -13.23 10.97
CA GLN A 184 8.30 -13.55 11.82
C GLN A 184 7.76 -12.31 12.56
N ARG A 185 8.64 -11.46 13.08
CA ARG A 185 8.22 -10.20 13.72
C ARG A 185 7.50 -9.28 12.75
N TYR A 186 8.04 -9.12 11.52
CA TYR A 186 7.37 -8.35 10.48
C TYR A 186 6.02 -8.95 10.10
N TYR A 187 5.93 -10.27 9.95
CA TYR A 187 4.68 -10.95 9.63
C TYR A 187 3.58 -10.59 10.65
N HIS A 188 3.83 -10.78 11.94
CA HIS A 188 2.84 -10.47 12.97
C HIS A 188 2.53 -8.98 13.05
N ALA A 189 3.53 -8.12 13.00
CA ALA A 189 3.33 -6.68 13.09
C ALA A 189 2.54 -6.12 11.89
N VAL A 190 2.74 -6.66 10.69
CA VAL A 190 1.99 -6.27 9.49
C VAL A 190 0.55 -6.78 9.55
N VAL A 191 0.33 -8.01 10.02
CA VAL A 191 -1.03 -8.54 10.24
C VAL A 191 -1.80 -7.64 11.21
N ASP A 192 -1.20 -7.26 12.33
CA ASP A 192 -1.80 -6.35 13.30
C ASP A 192 -2.08 -4.96 12.68
N PHE A 193 -1.16 -4.45 11.88
CA PHE A 193 -1.35 -3.17 11.20
C PHE A 193 -2.51 -3.23 10.20
N LEU A 194 -2.58 -4.26 9.37
CA LEU A 194 -3.65 -4.45 8.39
C LEU A 194 -5.01 -4.52 9.09
N ASN A 195 -5.14 -5.35 10.12
CA ASN A 195 -6.39 -5.55 10.85
C ASN A 195 -6.81 -4.29 11.62
N ASN A 196 -5.95 -3.76 12.47
CA ASN A 196 -6.31 -2.68 13.39
C ASN A 196 -6.30 -1.31 12.71
N ARG A 197 -5.31 -1.05 11.85
CA ARG A 197 -5.16 0.28 11.25
C ARG A 197 -5.94 0.40 9.95
N LEU A 198 -5.79 -0.53 9.01
CA LEU A 198 -6.47 -0.47 7.72
C LEU A 198 -7.84 -1.15 7.71
N GLY A 199 -8.10 -2.08 8.64
CA GLY A 199 -9.33 -2.86 8.68
C GLY A 199 -9.43 -3.84 7.53
N LEU A 200 -8.26 -4.42 7.16
CA LEU A 200 -8.12 -5.39 6.08
C LEU A 200 -7.67 -6.72 6.69
N GLU A 201 -8.32 -7.81 6.29
CA GLU A 201 -7.98 -9.16 6.71
C GLU A 201 -6.98 -9.77 5.73
N ILE A 202 -6.12 -10.65 6.23
CA ILE A 202 -5.22 -11.44 5.39
C ILE A 202 -5.87 -12.79 5.01
N SER A 203 -5.33 -13.42 3.95
CA SER A 203 -5.60 -14.83 3.62
C SER A 203 -4.53 -15.71 4.28
N PRO A 204 -4.81 -16.36 5.43
CA PRO A 204 -3.80 -17.13 6.16
C PRO A 204 -3.21 -18.30 5.33
N GLU A 205 -4.03 -18.88 4.44
CA GLU A 205 -3.63 -19.99 3.57
C GLU A 205 -2.58 -19.59 2.53
N LYS A 206 -2.58 -18.31 2.13
CA LYS A 206 -1.66 -17.76 1.12
C LYS A 206 -0.52 -16.96 1.74
N SER A 207 -0.66 -16.57 3.01
CA SER A 207 0.32 -15.72 3.70
C SER A 207 1.35 -16.59 4.43
N LYS A 208 2.63 -16.39 4.16
CA LYS A 208 3.72 -17.20 4.72
C LYS A 208 5.05 -16.48 4.78
N VAL A 209 5.94 -17.03 5.60
CA VAL A 209 7.37 -16.67 5.58
C VAL A 209 8.14 -17.78 4.85
N THR A 210 8.82 -17.42 3.76
CA THR A 210 9.55 -18.36 2.91
C THR A 210 11.04 -18.12 3.00
N ASN A 211 11.84 -19.19 3.09
CA ASN A 211 13.28 -19.15 2.94
C ASN A 211 13.63 -19.35 1.45
N LEU A 212 14.40 -18.43 0.89
CA LEU A 212 14.82 -18.41 -0.52
C LEU A 212 16.28 -18.89 -0.74
N LYS A 213 16.91 -19.48 0.30
CA LYS A 213 18.20 -20.13 0.17
C LYS A 213 18.07 -21.48 -0.50
#